data_898f274e210603b9a1efae465a51faa6
#
_entry.id   898f274e210603b9a1efae465a51faa6
#
_cell.length_a   1.000
_cell.length_b   1.000
_cell.length_c   1.000
_cell.angle_alpha   90.00
_cell.angle_beta   90.00
_cell.angle_gamma   90.00
#
_symmetry.space_group_name_H-M   'P 1'
#
loop_
_entity.id
_entity.type
_entity.pdbx_description
1 polymer ?
#
loop_
_entity_poly.entity_id
_entity_poly.type
_entity_poly.pdbx_seq_one_letter_code
_entity_poly.pdbx_strand_id
1 'polypeptide(L)'
;MPGRKDIYMIIGIMGAMPDEVDQLCAKLENVTVELYGGVEYHRGTLAGKQVVVCCAGMGKANAAATTQVLITRYGAEKIIFSGIAGNMTSKIGIGDVVIGKTVLYHDAQLDMICQNPPYLKEYAGDPALIAAAEKACAEAG
;
A
#
# COMPACT_ATOMS: atom_id res chain seq x y z
N MET A 1 6.67 23.77 -8.88
CA MET A 1 6.46 23.75 -7.42
C MET A 1 5.33 22.78 -7.12
N PRO A 2 5.50 21.79 -6.27
CA PRO A 2 4.36 20.97 -5.83
C PRO A 2 3.32 21.90 -5.19
N GLY A 3 2.06 21.68 -5.49
CA GLY A 3 0.97 22.49 -4.96
C GLY A 3 0.91 22.37 -3.41
N ARG A 4 0.42 23.40 -2.74
CA ARG A 4 0.34 23.47 -1.26
C ARG A 4 -0.38 22.28 -0.61
N LYS A 5 -1.20 21.52 -1.38
CA LYS A 5 -1.87 20.27 -0.96
C LYS A 5 -0.91 19.09 -0.85
N ASP A 6 0.14 19.03 -1.69
CA ASP A 6 1.05 17.87 -1.72
C ASP A 6 1.99 17.79 -0.51
N ILE A 7 2.18 18.91 0.20
CA ILE A 7 3.07 19.00 1.38
C ILE A 7 2.42 18.39 2.63
N TYR A 8 1.09 18.32 2.67
CA TYR A 8 0.34 17.82 3.84
C TYR A 8 -0.31 16.46 3.62
N MET A 9 -0.28 15.92 2.39
CA MET A 9 -0.83 14.61 2.09
C MET A 9 -0.04 13.52 2.81
N ILE A 10 -0.72 12.68 3.55
CA ILE A 10 -0.14 11.51 4.23
C ILE A 10 -0.34 10.28 3.35
N ILE A 11 0.75 9.55 3.13
CA ILE A 11 0.73 8.28 2.40
C ILE A 11 0.91 7.15 3.40
N GLY A 12 -0.06 6.24 3.46
CA GLY A 12 0.09 4.98 4.17
C GLY A 12 0.82 3.97 3.31
N ILE A 13 1.84 3.33 3.85
CA ILE A 13 2.57 2.25 3.18
C ILE A 13 2.49 1.02 4.08
N MET A 14 2.04 -0.09 3.54
CA MET A 14 1.91 -1.32 4.29
C MET A 14 2.44 -2.52 3.53
N GLY A 15 3.01 -3.47 4.26
CA GLY A 15 3.35 -4.81 3.81
C GLY A 15 2.70 -5.85 4.73
N ALA A 16 2.68 -7.11 4.32
CA ALA A 16 2.16 -8.21 5.12
C ALA A 16 3.22 -8.83 6.03
N MET A 17 4.49 -8.66 5.70
CA MET A 17 5.61 -9.25 6.43
C MET A 17 6.66 -8.19 6.76
N PRO A 18 7.45 -8.37 7.85
CA PRO A 18 8.49 -7.40 8.23
C PRO A 18 9.48 -7.10 7.10
N ASP A 19 9.98 -8.13 6.40
CA ASP A 19 10.95 -7.99 5.30
C ASP A 19 10.47 -7.06 4.18
N GLU A 20 9.16 -6.90 4.02
CA GLU A 20 8.55 -6.04 3.00
C GLU A 20 8.59 -4.55 3.36
N VAL A 21 8.73 -4.22 4.65
CA VAL A 21 8.67 -2.83 5.15
C VAL A 21 9.90 -2.37 5.90
N ASP A 22 10.75 -3.26 6.40
CA ASP A 22 11.91 -2.94 7.25
C ASP A 22 12.85 -1.95 6.58
N GLN A 23 13.15 -2.11 5.30
CA GLN A 23 14.02 -1.19 4.56
C GLN A 23 13.39 0.20 4.40
N LEU A 24 12.06 0.28 4.31
CA LEU A 24 11.34 1.55 4.25
C LEU A 24 11.37 2.23 5.61
N CYS A 25 11.11 1.49 6.69
CA CYS A 25 11.19 1.98 8.06
C CYS A 25 12.59 2.52 8.39
N ALA A 26 13.64 1.81 7.97
CA ALA A 26 15.03 2.22 8.18
C ALA A 26 15.43 3.52 7.44
N LYS A 27 14.70 3.90 6.39
CA LYS A 27 14.94 5.11 5.60
C LYS A 27 14.11 6.31 6.04
N LEU A 28 13.22 6.14 7.02
CA LEU A 28 12.39 7.23 7.52
C LEU A 28 13.23 8.23 8.31
N GLU A 29 12.92 9.51 8.11
CA GLU A 29 13.43 10.62 8.89
C GLU A 29 12.37 11.11 9.88
N ASN A 30 12.79 11.66 11.03
CA ASN A 30 11.93 12.22 12.07
C ASN A 30 10.84 11.22 12.55
N VAL A 31 11.26 9.99 12.81
CA VAL A 31 10.37 8.86 13.08
C VAL A 31 9.73 8.96 14.47
N THR A 32 8.43 8.70 14.51
CA THR A 32 7.68 8.34 15.72
C THR A 32 7.01 7.00 15.52
N VAL A 33 7.08 6.12 16.51
CA VAL A 33 6.48 4.79 16.46
C VAL A 33 5.35 4.71 17.48
N GLU A 34 4.21 4.21 17.04
CA GLU A 34 3.05 3.98 17.88
C GLU A 34 2.57 2.54 17.72
N LEU A 35 2.37 1.84 18.83
CA LEU A 35 1.71 0.53 18.84
C LEU A 35 0.19 0.73 19.00
N TYR A 36 -0.57 0.31 18.01
CA TYR A 36 -2.03 0.40 18.04
C TYR A 36 -2.68 -0.83 17.41
N GLY A 37 -3.61 -1.46 18.14
CA GLY A 37 -4.28 -2.68 17.66
C GLY A 37 -3.33 -3.85 17.39
N GLY A 38 -2.16 -3.90 18.05
CA GLY A 38 -1.15 -4.93 17.84
C GLY A 38 -0.23 -4.69 16.65
N VAL A 39 -0.36 -3.55 15.96
CA VAL A 39 0.48 -3.16 14.82
C VAL A 39 1.31 -1.93 15.20
N GLU A 40 2.59 -1.94 14.86
CA GLU A 40 3.46 -0.76 14.97
C GLU A 40 3.33 0.11 13.73
N TYR A 41 3.04 1.39 13.95
CA TYR A 41 2.93 2.42 12.91
C TYR A 41 4.11 3.38 13.03
N HIS A 42 4.96 3.38 12.03
CA HIS A 42 6.15 4.22 11.92
C HIS A 42 5.80 5.46 11.10
N ARG A 43 5.53 6.56 11.79
CA ARG A 43 5.25 7.85 11.13
C ARG A 43 6.55 8.63 10.97
N GLY A 44 6.78 9.17 9.76
CA GLY A 44 7.98 9.95 9.48
C GLY A 44 7.94 10.61 8.11
N THR A 45 9.10 11.02 7.65
CA THR A 45 9.29 11.61 6.31
C THR A 45 10.13 10.66 5.47
N LEU A 46 9.68 10.38 4.24
CA LEU A 46 10.42 9.59 3.26
C LEU A 46 10.51 10.38 1.96
N ALA A 47 11.71 10.71 1.52
CA ALA A 47 11.95 11.53 0.32
C ALA A 47 11.10 12.83 0.30
N GLY A 48 11.02 13.50 1.44
CA GLY A 48 10.25 14.75 1.60
C GLY A 48 8.73 14.59 1.69
N LYS A 49 8.20 13.36 1.69
CA LYS A 49 6.77 13.07 1.83
C LYS A 49 6.44 12.60 3.24
N GLN A 50 5.28 13.01 3.76
CA GLN A 50 4.76 12.49 5.03
C GLN A 50 4.22 11.08 4.81
N VAL A 51 4.75 10.12 5.55
CA VAL A 51 4.34 8.72 5.41
C VAL A 51 4.06 8.08 6.76
N VAL A 52 3.24 7.03 6.74
CA VAL A 52 3.07 6.08 7.84
C VAL A 52 3.30 4.69 7.28
N VAL A 53 4.35 4.03 7.77
CA VAL A 53 4.74 2.67 7.34
C VAL A 53 4.37 1.67 8.43
N CYS A 54 3.81 0.53 8.05
CA CYS A 54 3.46 -0.52 9.00
C CYS A 54 3.50 -1.93 8.38
N CYS A 55 3.71 -2.94 9.22
CA CYS A 55 3.54 -4.35 8.88
C CYS A 55 2.15 -4.78 9.35
N ALA A 56 1.25 -5.04 8.39
CA ALA A 56 -0.15 -5.38 8.69
C ALA A 56 -0.34 -6.81 9.20
N GLY A 57 0.61 -7.70 8.93
CA GLY A 57 0.41 -9.13 9.03
C GLY A 57 -0.31 -9.73 7.81
N MET A 58 -0.22 -11.03 7.65
CA MET A 58 -0.81 -11.73 6.50
C MET A 58 -2.33 -11.81 6.60
N GLY A 59 -2.97 -11.79 5.44
CA GLY A 59 -4.40 -12.05 5.27
C GLY A 59 -5.25 -10.79 5.06
N LYS A 60 -6.36 -10.97 4.36
CA LYS A 60 -7.28 -9.91 3.95
C LYS A 60 -7.89 -9.15 5.13
N ALA A 61 -8.18 -9.85 6.22
CA ALA A 61 -8.74 -9.23 7.43
C ALA A 61 -7.74 -8.24 8.06
N ASN A 62 -6.47 -8.65 8.21
CA ASN A 62 -5.40 -7.78 8.70
C ASN A 62 -5.18 -6.59 7.77
N ALA A 63 -5.12 -6.83 6.47
CA ALA A 63 -4.96 -5.77 5.47
C ALA A 63 -6.08 -4.73 5.56
N ALA A 64 -7.34 -5.17 5.63
CA ALA A 64 -8.50 -4.29 5.74
C ALA A 64 -8.50 -3.48 7.05
N ALA A 65 -8.26 -4.15 8.19
CA ALA A 65 -8.22 -3.49 9.50
C ALA A 65 -7.12 -2.43 9.57
N THR A 66 -5.91 -2.77 9.11
CA THR A 66 -4.75 -1.86 9.10
C THR A 66 -4.98 -0.69 8.14
N THR A 67 -5.53 -0.94 6.96
CA THR A 67 -5.90 0.12 6.01
C THR A 67 -6.89 1.10 6.64
N GLN A 68 -7.90 0.61 7.33
CA GLN A 68 -8.87 1.47 8.01
C GLN A 68 -8.22 2.34 9.09
N VAL A 69 -7.27 1.80 9.86
CA VAL A 69 -6.49 2.57 10.85
C VAL A 69 -5.64 3.64 10.18
N LEU A 70 -4.93 3.31 9.09
CA LEU A 70 -4.16 4.30 8.32
C LEU A 70 -5.02 5.47 7.86
N ILE A 71 -6.23 5.21 7.40
CA ILE A 71 -7.17 6.25 6.94
C ILE A 71 -7.72 7.06 8.12
N THR A 72 -8.29 6.40 9.13
CA THR A 72 -9.07 7.08 10.17
C THR A 72 -8.23 7.68 11.28
N ARG A 73 -7.13 7.02 11.67
CA ARG A 73 -6.26 7.49 12.75
C ARG A 73 -5.14 8.39 12.28
N TYR A 74 -4.52 8.03 11.15
CA TYR A 74 -3.36 8.75 10.63
C TYR A 74 -3.68 9.73 9.50
N GLY A 75 -4.90 9.69 8.97
CA GLY A 75 -5.34 10.59 7.91
C GLY A 75 -4.69 10.29 6.56
N ALA A 76 -4.33 9.03 6.29
CA ALA A 76 -3.74 8.66 5.01
C ALA A 76 -4.74 8.88 3.88
N GLU A 77 -4.33 9.65 2.89
CA GLU A 77 -5.13 9.96 1.69
C GLU A 77 -4.82 8.99 0.54
N LYS A 78 -3.66 8.35 0.57
CA LYS A 78 -3.20 7.35 -0.37
C LYS A 78 -2.66 6.15 0.39
N ILE A 79 -2.92 4.95 -0.12
CA ILE A 79 -2.38 3.70 0.43
C ILE A 79 -1.56 3.00 -0.64
N ILE A 80 -0.34 2.61 -0.28
CA ILE A 80 0.52 1.77 -1.10
C ILE A 80 0.70 0.45 -0.35
N PHE A 81 0.33 -0.65 -0.99
CA PHE A 81 0.70 -1.98 -0.54
C PHE A 81 1.98 -2.41 -1.28
N SER A 82 3.03 -2.69 -0.52
CA SER A 82 4.32 -3.14 -1.06
C SER A 82 4.66 -4.50 -0.51
N GLY A 83 4.93 -5.46 -1.38
CA GLY A 83 5.25 -6.81 -0.94
C GLY A 83 5.55 -7.76 -2.10
N ILE A 84 5.73 -9.02 -1.76
CA ILE A 84 5.96 -10.09 -2.74
C ILE A 84 4.64 -10.74 -3.16
N ALA A 85 4.62 -11.28 -4.36
CA ALA A 85 3.47 -11.99 -4.89
C ALA A 85 3.90 -13.27 -5.62
N GLY A 86 3.03 -14.28 -5.59
CA GLY A 86 3.22 -15.51 -6.37
C GLY A 86 3.04 -15.23 -7.86
N ASN A 87 4.01 -15.68 -8.67
CA ASN A 87 3.92 -15.55 -10.12
C ASN A 87 2.97 -16.60 -10.70
N MET A 88 1.95 -16.16 -11.41
CA MET A 88 0.93 -17.01 -12.05
C MET A 88 1.05 -17.02 -13.58
N THR A 89 2.14 -16.49 -14.15
CA THR A 89 2.33 -16.38 -15.60
C THR A 89 3.79 -16.55 -15.99
N SER A 90 4.02 -17.05 -17.20
CA SER A 90 5.37 -17.14 -17.78
C SER A 90 5.89 -15.81 -18.36
N LYS A 91 5.09 -14.72 -18.28
CA LYS A 91 5.46 -13.41 -18.87
C LYS A 91 6.38 -12.59 -17.98
N ILE A 92 6.49 -12.95 -16.72
CA ILE A 92 7.31 -12.26 -15.72
C ILE A 92 8.22 -13.26 -15.01
N GLY A 93 9.36 -12.79 -14.51
CA GLY A 93 10.36 -13.58 -13.78
C GLY A 93 10.46 -13.18 -12.31
N ILE A 94 11.37 -13.83 -11.60
CA ILE A 94 11.73 -13.48 -10.22
C ILE A 94 12.46 -12.12 -10.25
N GLY A 95 12.04 -11.20 -9.42
CA GLY A 95 12.60 -9.85 -9.33
C GLY A 95 11.88 -8.80 -10.16
N ASP A 96 10.96 -9.22 -11.05
CA ASP A 96 10.15 -8.27 -11.79
C ASP A 96 9.14 -7.56 -10.87
N VAL A 97 8.89 -6.29 -11.16
CA VAL A 97 7.91 -5.48 -10.43
C VAL A 97 6.56 -5.52 -11.15
N VAL A 98 5.52 -5.88 -10.41
CA VAL A 98 4.14 -5.88 -10.92
C VAL A 98 3.36 -4.75 -10.27
N ILE A 99 2.84 -3.83 -11.08
CA ILE A 99 2.01 -2.72 -10.63
C ILE A 99 0.54 -3.12 -10.72
N GLY A 100 -0.13 -3.17 -9.58
CA GLY A 100 -1.54 -3.56 -9.47
C GLY A 100 -2.48 -2.49 -10.02
N LYS A 101 -2.87 -2.62 -11.29
CA LYS A 101 -3.87 -1.73 -11.92
C LYS A 101 -5.30 -2.10 -11.55
N THR A 102 -5.55 -3.41 -11.40
CA THR A 102 -6.85 -3.95 -11.01
C THR A 102 -6.63 -5.10 -10.05
N VAL A 103 -7.40 -5.14 -8.98
CA VAL A 103 -7.38 -6.22 -7.99
C VAL A 103 -8.78 -6.78 -7.78
N LEU A 104 -8.87 -8.08 -7.51
CA LEU A 104 -10.12 -8.76 -7.21
C LEU A 104 -9.88 -9.94 -6.26
N TYR A 105 -10.95 -10.43 -5.67
CA TYR A 105 -10.87 -11.65 -4.86
C TYR A 105 -10.72 -12.87 -5.79
N HIS A 106 -9.69 -13.70 -5.55
CA HIS A 106 -9.49 -14.93 -6.30
C HIS A 106 -10.20 -16.13 -5.67
N ASP A 107 -10.53 -16.04 -4.39
CA ASP A 107 -11.03 -17.12 -3.54
C ASP A 107 -12.47 -16.89 -3.07
N ALA A 108 -13.22 -16.06 -3.76
CA ALA A 108 -14.60 -15.74 -3.43
C ALA A 108 -15.50 -15.74 -4.67
N GLN A 109 -16.80 -16.00 -4.43
CA GLN A 109 -17.79 -15.91 -5.47
C GLN A 109 -18.09 -14.44 -5.78
N LEU A 110 -17.49 -13.92 -6.85
CA LEU A 110 -17.56 -12.50 -7.22
C LEU A 110 -19.00 -12.03 -7.44
N ASP A 111 -19.86 -12.91 -8.03
CA ASP A 111 -21.27 -12.57 -8.24
C ASP A 111 -22.07 -12.40 -6.94
N MET A 112 -21.65 -13.04 -5.84
CA MET A 112 -22.24 -12.80 -4.52
C MET A 112 -21.69 -11.52 -3.88
N ILE A 113 -20.37 -11.28 -4.00
CA ILE A 113 -19.74 -10.09 -3.44
C ILE A 113 -20.35 -8.82 -4.02
N CYS A 114 -20.52 -8.76 -5.34
CA CYS A 114 -21.03 -7.56 -6.00
C CYS A 114 -22.53 -7.29 -5.80
N GLN A 115 -23.25 -8.18 -5.12
CA GLN A 115 -24.65 -7.93 -4.70
C GLN A 115 -24.72 -7.05 -3.43
N ASN A 116 -23.60 -6.81 -2.77
CA ASN A 116 -23.49 -5.99 -1.58
C ASN A 116 -22.57 -4.78 -1.81
N PRO A 117 -22.71 -3.70 -1.02
CA PRO A 117 -21.79 -2.57 -1.12
C PRO A 117 -20.32 -3.01 -1.02
N PRO A 118 -19.43 -2.47 -1.84
CA PRO A 118 -19.60 -1.39 -2.82
C PRO A 118 -20.10 -1.82 -4.21
N TYR A 119 -20.66 -3.01 -4.38
CA TYR A 119 -21.21 -3.54 -5.64
C TYR A 119 -20.17 -3.71 -6.76
N LEU A 120 -18.90 -3.90 -6.40
CA LEU A 120 -17.80 -4.03 -7.33
C LEU A 120 -17.29 -5.47 -7.39
N LYS A 121 -17.04 -5.97 -8.61
CA LYS A 121 -16.35 -7.24 -8.85
C LYS A 121 -14.84 -7.07 -8.79
N GLU A 122 -14.35 -5.89 -9.15
CA GLU A 122 -12.94 -5.54 -9.21
C GLU A 122 -12.71 -4.12 -8.71
N TYR A 123 -11.51 -3.84 -8.25
CA TYR A 123 -11.12 -2.56 -7.68
C TYR A 123 -9.95 -1.99 -8.49
N ALA A 124 -10.12 -0.78 -9.00
CA ALA A 124 -9.07 -0.08 -9.74
C ALA A 124 -8.04 0.53 -8.79
N GLY A 125 -6.77 0.42 -9.15
CA GLY A 125 -5.69 1.14 -8.50
C GLY A 125 -5.79 2.65 -8.75
N ASP A 126 -5.18 3.45 -7.85
CA ASP A 126 -5.12 4.91 -8.00
C ASP A 126 -4.29 5.29 -9.24
N PRO A 127 -4.85 6.04 -10.21
CA PRO A 127 -4.14 6.35 -11.45
C PRO A 127 -2.85 7.16 -11.25
N ALA A 128 -2.82 8.04 -10.24
CA ALA A 128 -1.64 8.85 -9.96
C ALA A 128 -0.52 8.01 -9.34
N LEU A 129 -0.85 7.07 -8.46
CA LEU A 129 0.11 6.13 -7.89
C LEU A 129 0.63 5.15 -8.95
N ILE A 130 -0.24 4.66 -9.84
CA ILE A 130 0.17 3.80 -10.96
C ILE A 130 1.18 4.54 -11.84
N ALA A 131 0.87 5.75 -12.28
CA ALA A 131 1.77 6.54 -13.12
C ALA A 131 3.11 6.85 -12.42
N ALA A 132 3.09 7.13 -11.12
CA ALA A 132 4.31 7.34 -10.33
C ALA A 132 5.15 6.06 -10.24
N ALA A 133 4.53 4.90 -10.04
CA ALA A 133 5.22 3.62 -9.99
C ALA A 133 5.82 3.23 -11.36
N GLU A 134 5.06 3.40 -12.45
CA GLU A 134 5.57 3.17 -13.82
C GLU A 134 6.80 4.03 -14.12
N LYS A 135 6.75 5.32 -13.75
CA LYS A 135 7.88 6.21 -13.90
C LYS A 135 9.09 5.78 -13.06
N ALA A 136 8.88 5.44 -11.80
CA ALA A 136 9.95 4.99 -10.91
C ALA A 136 10.62 3.71 -11.42
N CYS A 137 9.84 2.73 -11.91
CA CYS A 137 10.40 1.52 -12.53
C CYS A 137 11.24 1.82 -13.78
N ALA A 138 10.76 2.73 -14.64
CA ALA A 138 11.52 3.12 -15.84
C ALA A 138 12.84 3.84 -15.53
N GLU A 139 12.90 4.58 -14.41
CA GLU A 139 14.11 5.27 -13.95
C GLU A 139 15.10 4.34 -13.22
N ALA A 140 14.59 3.28 -12.62
CA ALA A 140 15.41 2.31 -11.88
C ALA A 140 16.10 1.25 -12.78
N GLY A 141 15.60 1.02 -13.99
CA GLY A 141 16.09 0.06 -14.99
C GLY A 141 15.46 -1.30 -14.84
#